data_652abb19ee6475c7ac81d3716e013053
#
_entry.id   652abb19ee6475c7ac81d3716e013053
#
_cell.length_a   1.000
_cell.length_b   1.000
_cell.length_c   1.000
_cell.angle_alpha   90.00
_cell.angle_beta   90.00
_cell.angle_gamma   90.00
#
_symmetry.space_group_name_H-M   'P 1'
#
loop_
_entity.id
_entity.type
_entity.pdbx_description
1 polymer ?
#
loop_
_entity_poly.entity_id
_entity_poly.type
_entity_poly.pdbx_seq_one_letter_code
_entity_poly.pdbx_strand_id
1 'polypeptide(L)'
;MGKAILICGKICSGKSTYAARLQKETNAVLLSVDEIMLDLFGLYAGEKHDEYTEKIQKYLFEKSIEIINSGSDVVLDWGFWTKQKRTQARSFYSNRNIECELHYVDVNDAAWAERIAYRNKAVQEGTAKAYVIDSGLMKKFERSFEPPSEDEIDVRISQ
;
A
#
# COMPACT_ATOMS: atom_id res chain seq x y z
N MET A 1 14.64 18.46 0.62
CA MET A 1 13.42 17.97 -0.03
C MET A 1 13.20 16.55 0.46
N GLY A 2 11.96 16.19 0.73
CA GLY A 2 11.62 14.84 1.13
C GLY A 2 11.68 13.84 -0.02
N LYS A 3 11.44 12.57 0.28
CA LYS A 3 11.37 11.46 -0.69
C LYS A 3 10.03 10.72 -0.62
N ALA A 4 9.75 9.93 -1.65
CA ALA A 4 8.60 9.04 -1.69
C ALA A 4 9.03 7.60 -1.37
N ILE A 5 8.26 6.92 -0.53
CA ILE A 5 8.47 5.51 -0.17
C ILE A 5 7.22 4.72 -0.56
N LEU A 6 7.37 3.83 -1.52
CA LEU A 6 6.30 2.94 -1.99
C LEU A 6 6.34 1.66 -1.17
N ILE A 7 5.24 1.28 -0.54
CA ILE A 7 5.14 0.03 0.20
C ILE A 7 4.50 -1.03 -0.69
N CYS A 8 5.27 -2.02 -1.08
CA CYS A 8 4.84 -3.14 -1.92
C CYS A 8 4.76 -4.43 -1.09
N GLY A 9 3.79 -5.27 -1.39
CA GLY A 9 3.67 -6.58 -0.76
C GLY A 9 2.29 -7.19 -0.98
N LYS A 10 2.19 -8.47 -0.66
CA LYS A 10 0.94 -9.23 -0.72
C LYS A 10 -0.14 -8.59 0.16
N ILE A 11 -1.38 -8.83 -0.21
CA ILE A 11 -2.51 -8.55 0.69
C ILE A 11 -2.23 -9.19 2.07
N CYS A 12 -2.50 -8.48 3.15
CA CYS A 12 -2.27 -8.97 4.52
C CYS A 12 -0.81 -9.38 4.84
N SER A 13 0.17 -8.78 4.20
CA SER A 13 1.60 -9.10 4.45
C SER A 13 2.22 -8.34 5.61
N GLY A 14 1.50 -7.40 6.22
CA GLY A 14 2.02 -6.53 7.27
C GLY A 14 2.47 -5.14 6.75
N LYS A 15 2.09 -4.77 5.54
CA LYS A 15 2.42 -3.46 4.95
C LYS A 15 2.00 -2.29 5.82
N SER A 16 0.74 -2.28 6.26
CA SER A 16 0.19 -1.16 7.04
C SER A 16 0.86 -1.05 8.42
N THR A 17 1.22 -2.17 9.04
CA THR A 17 1.98 -2.19 10.29
C THR A 17 3.39 -1.63 10.07
N TYR A 18 4.05 -2.04 9.00
CA TYR A 18 5.36 -1.52 8.62
C TYR A 18 5.31 -0.02 8.31
N ALA A 19 4.34 0.40 7.50
CA ALA A 19 4.13 1.81 7.13
C ALA A 19 3.90 2.70 8.35
N ALA A 20 3.07 2.26 9.31
CA ALA A 20 2.81 2.98 10.54
C ALA A 20 4.07 3.08 11.44
N ARG A 21 4.89 2.03 11.48
CA ARG A 21 6.18 2.07 12.17
C ARG A 21 7.13 3.06 11.52
N LEU A 22 7.27 2.98 10.20
CA LEU A 22 8.14 3.87 9.42
C LEU A 22 7.73 5.34 9.59
N GLN A 23 6.44 5.62 9.59
CA GLN A 23 5.90 6.96 9.87
C GLN A 23 6.37 7.49 11.22
N LYS A 24 6.30 6.67 12.27
CA LYS A 24 6.74 7.08 13.62
C LYS A 24 8.25 7.30 13.71
N GLU A 25 9.04 6.46 13.04
CA GLU A 25 10.51 6.53 13.07
C GLU A 25 11.06 7.69 12.27
N THR A 26 10.44 8.03 11.16
CA THR A 26 10.93 9.06 10.21
C THR A 26 10.13 10.35 10.22
N ASN A 27 9.02 10.41 10.94
CA ASN A 27 8.06 11.52 10.90
C ASN A 27 7.51 11.81 9.49
N ALA A 28 7.48 10.78 8.63
CA ALA A 28 6.91 10.87 7.28
C ALA A 28 5.38 10.99 7.32
N VAL A 29 4.80 11.52 6.26
CA VAL A 29 3.33 11.55 6.09
C VAL A 29 2.88 10.24 5.45
N LEU A 30 2.01 9.51 6.14
CA LEU A 30 1.43 8.27 5.64
C LEU A 30 0.19 8.57 4.78
N LEU A 31 0.20 8.08 3.56
CA LEU A 31 -0.92 8.16 2.61
C LEU A 31 -1.42 6.75 2.33
N SER A 32 -2.63 6.43 2.79
CA SER A 32 -3.26 5.11 2.63
C SER A 32 -4.58 5.22 1.88
N VAL A 33 -4.66 4.55 0.73
CA VAL A 33 -5.90 4.51 -0.07
C VAL A 33 -6.99 3.74 0.67
N ASP A 34 -6.66 2.62 1.29
CA ASP A 34 -7.64 1.79 2.02
C ASP A 34 -8.23 2.54 3.22
N GLU A 35 -7.41 3.30 3.94
CA GLU A 35 -7.90 4.13 5.05
C GLU A 35 -8.93 5.16 4.56
N ILE A 36 -8.63 5.86 3.48
CA ILE A 36 -9.54 6.85 2.89
C ILE A 36 -10.82 6.18 2.39
N MET A 37 -10.71 5.07 1.69
CA MET A 37 -11.87 4.33 1.18
C MET A 37 -12.78 3.86 2.33
N LEU A 38 -12.20 3.30 3.39
CA LEU A 38 -12.95 2.84 4.56
C LEU A 38 -13.61 3.99 5.31
N ASP A 39 -12.95 5.14 5.43
CA ASP A 39 -13.50 6.32 6.11
C ASP A 39 -14.62 6.99 5.32
N LEU A 40 -14.51 7.04 3.99
CA LEU A 40 -15.52 7.68 3.13
C LEU A 40 -16.73 6.77 2.84
N PHE A 41 -16.51 5.48 2.63
CA PHE A 41 -17.53 4.56 2.10
C PHE A 41 -17.81 3.36 3.02
N GLY A 42 -17.07 3.17 4.11
CA GLY A 42 -17.16 1.99 4.96
C GLY A 42 -16.66 0.74 4.25
N LEU A 43 -17.18 -0.43 4.64
CA LEU A 43 -16.73 -1.72 4.11
C LEU A 43 -17.20 -2.00 2.67
N TYR A 44 -18.13 -1.24 2.16
CA TYR A 44 -18.73 -1.48 0.85
C TYR A 44 -18.93 -0.16 0.08
N ALA A 45 -18.07 0.07 -0.90
CA ALA A 45 -18.15 1.23 -1.79
C ALA A 45 -19.00 0.98 -3.05
N GLY A 46 -19.51 -0.23 -3.24
CA GLY A 46 -20.30 -0.63 -4.40
C GLY A 46 -19.47 -0.90 -5.64
N GLU A 47 -20.16 -0.86 -6.80
CA GLU A 47 -19.55 -1.15 -8.12
C GLU A 47 -18.46 -0.14 -8.52
N LYS A 48 -18.45 1.04 -7.91
CA LYS A 48 -17.48 2.10 -8.20
C LYS A 48 -16.21 2.03 -7.35
N HIS A 49 -16.03 0.97 -6.58
CA HIS A 49 -14.86 0.81 -5.70
C HIS A 49 -13.53 1.04 -6.44
N ASP A 50 -13.34 0.37 -7.56
CA ASP A 50 -12.09 0.49 -8.34
C ASP A 50 -11.92 1.89 -8.94
N GLU A 51 -13.01 2.49 -9.44
CA GLU A 51 -12.99 3.88 -9.94
C GLU A 51 -12.58 4.88 -8.86
N TYR A 52 -13.16 4.77 -7.67
CA TYR A 52 -12.82 5.64 -6.55
C TYR A 52 -11.38 5.43 -6.07
N THR A 53 -10.94 4.18 -6.02
CA THR A 53 -9.55 3.84 -5.66
C THR A 53 -8.57 4.51 -6.61
N GLU A 54 -8.79 4.44 -7.92
CA GLU A 54 -7.92 5.09 -8.91
C GLU A 54 -7.91 6.61 -8.78
N LYS A 55 -9.07 7.23 -8.55
CA LYS A 55 -9.18 8.67 -8.35
C LYS A 55 -8.44 9.13 -7.09
N ILE A 56 -8.56 8.37 -6.00
CA ILE A 56 -7.85 8.65 -4.74
C ILE A 56 -6.34 8.50 -4.95
N GLN A 57 -5.88 7.44 -5.63
CA GLN A 57 -4.46 7.26 -5.93
C GLN A 57 -3.90 8.45 -6.72
N LYS A 58 -4.61 8.87 -7.77
CA LYS A 58 -4.20 10.03 -8.58
C LYS A 58 -4.11 11.31 -7.73
N TYR A 59 -5.11 11.57 -6.92
CA TYR A 59 -5.12 12.72 -6.01
C TYR A 59 -3.95 12.67 -5.04
N LEU A 60 -3.69 11.51 -4.44
CA LEU A 60 -2.61 11.34 -3.47
C LEU A 60 -1.22 11.47 -4.11
N PHE A 61 -1.03 11.02 -5.35
CA PHE A 61 0.22 11.27 -6.07
C PHE A 61 0.50 12.76 -6.20
N GLU A 62 -0.48 13.55 -6.66
CA GLU A 62 -0.29 15.00 -6.78
C GLU A 62 -0.11 15.67 -5.40
N LYS A 63 -0.89 15.27 -4.40
CA LYS A 63 -0.76 15.79 -3.04
C LYS A 63 0.60 15.46 -2.41
N SER A 64 1.16 14.30 -2.71
CA SER A 64 2.48 13.90 -2.22
C SER A 64 3.59 14.88 -2.64
N ILE A 65 3.48 15.48 -3.82
CA ILE A 65 4.45 16.46 -4.30
C ILE A 65 4.49 17.70 -3.40
N GLU A 66 3.32 18.19 -2.99
CA GLU A 66 3.24 19.34 -2.08
C GLU A 66 3.91 19.02 -0.74
N ILE A 67 3.65 17.82 -0.20
CA ILE A 67 4.22 17.37 1.07
C ILE A 67 5.75 17.23 0.96
N ILE A 68 6.24 16.59 -0.10
CA ILE A 68 7.68 16.41 -0.34
C ILE A 68 8.38 17.77 -0.49
N ASN A 69 7.78 18.71 -1.21
CA ASN A 69 8.32 20.04 -1.38
C ASN A 69 8.34 20.84 -0.08
N SER A 70 7.48 20.53 0.88
CA SER A 70 7.53 21.13 2.23
C SER A 70 8.64 20.56 3.12
N GLY A 71 9.36 19.55 2.66
CA GLY A 71 10.49 18.93 3.34
C GLY A 71 10.19 17.64 4.09
N SER A 72 8.98 17.08 3.93
CA SER A 72 8.58 15.83 4.57
C SER A 72 8.63 14.66 3.60
N ASP A 73 9.04 13.49 4.10
CA ASP A 73 8.89 12.24 3.36
C ASP A 73 7.43 11.81 3.30
N VAL A 74 7.06 11.06 2.26
CA VAL A 74 5.73 10.43 2.17
C VAL A 74 5.88 8.92 2.08
N VAL A 75 4.99 8.21 2.76
CA VAL A 75 4.84 6.75 2.67
C VAL A 75 3.53 6.46 1.97
N LEU A 76 3.59 5.76 0.83
CA LEU A 76 2.44 5.42 0.00
C LEU A 76 2.09 3.95 0.25
N ASP A 77 1.00 3.70 0.99
CA ASP A 77 0.58 2.36 1.41
C ASP A 77 -0.68 1.91 0.64
N TRP A 78 -0.48 1.37 -0.57
CA TRP A 78 -1.55 0.71 -1.34
C TRP A 78 -1.11 -0.47 -2.20
N GLY A 79 -0.06 -1.16 -1.79
CA GLY A 79 0.33 -2.49 -2.26
C GLY A 79 1.15 -2.56 -3.53
N PHE A 80 0.97 -1.67 -4.49
CA PHE A 80 1.75 -1.64 -5.75
C PHE A 80 1.91 -3.03 -6.40
N TRP A 81 0.79 -3.70 -6.67
CA TRP A 81 0.73 -5.11 -7.03
C TRP A 81 1.36 -5.45 -8.38
N THR A 82 1.31 -4.54 -9.35
CA THR A 82 1.82 -4.82 -10.70
C THR A 82 3.13 -4.06 -10.96
N LYS A 83 3.97 -4.66 -11.79
CA LYS A 83 5.19 -4.00 -12.26
C LYS A 83 4.88 -2.66 -12.93
N GLN A 84 3.82 -2.61 -13.73
CA GLN A 84 3.38 -1.38 -14.40
C GLN A 84 3.10 -0.26 -13.40
N LYS A 85 2.35 -0.52 -12.33
CA LYS A 85 2.04 0.48 -11.29
C LYS A 85 3.30 0.97 -10.58
N ARG A 86 4.23 0.06 -10.27
CA ARG A 86 5.52 0.42 -9.67
C ARG A 86 6.37 1.29 -10.59
N THR A 87 6.46 0.91 -11.86
CA THR A 87 7.20 1.67 -12.88
C THR A 87 6.59 3.06 -13.08
N GLN A 88 5.26 3.15 -13.17
CA GLN A 88 4.56 4.44 -13.28
C GLN A 88 4.82 5.35 -12.09
N ALA A 89 4.78 4.80 -10.87
CA ALA A 89 5.05 5.57 -9.66
C ALA A 89 6.50 6.09 -9.64
N ARG A 90 7.47 5.24 -9.94
CA ARG A 90 8.87 5.66 -10.04
C ARG A 90 9.08 6.76 -11.09
N SER A 91 8.49 6.59 -12.28
CA SER A 91 8.57 7.59 -13.34
C SER A 91 7.92 8.91 -12.95
N PHE A 92 6.79 8.85 -12.23
CA PHE A 92 6.11 10.04 -11.73
C PHE A 92 7.03 10.90 -10.85
N TYR A 93 7.76 10.28 -9.92
CA TYR A 93 8.69 10.98 -9.04
C TYR A 93 10.01 11.35 -9.72
N SER A 94 10.61 10.44 -10.50
CA SER A 94 11.90 10.72 -11.17
C SER A 94 11.80 11.85 -12.18
N ASN A 95 10.69 11.98 -12.90
CA ASN A 95 10.44 13.10 -13.82
C ASN A 95 10.35 14.46 -13.10
N ARG A 96 10.23 14.45 -11.78
CA ARG A 96 10.20 15.65 -10.92
C ARG A 96 11.45 15.80 -10.07
N ASN A 97 12.49 15.00 -10.36
CA ASN A 97 13.75 14.95 -9.59
C ASN A 97 13.53 14.64 -8.10
N ILE A 98 12.53 13.82 -7.80
CA ILE A 98 12.22 13.35 -6.45
C ILE A 98 12.72 11.92 -6.28
N GLU A 99 13.45 11.68 -5.20
CA GLU A 99 13.88 10.33 -4.81
C GLU A 99 12.67 9.45 -4.49
N CYS A 100 12.68 8.21 -5.01
CA CYS A 100 11.60 7.26 -4.81
C CYS A 100 12.18 5.87 -4.49
N GLU A 101 11.86 5.36 -3.31
CA GLU A 101 12.27 4.03 -2.85
C GLU A 101 11.11 3.05 -2.91
N LEU A 102 11.38 1.77 -3.21
CA LEU A 102 10.44 0.66 -3.09
C LEU A 102 10.83 -0.21 -1.90
N HIS A 103 9.96 -0.25 -0.91
CA HIS A 103 10.08 -1.12 0.26
C HIS A 103 9.17 -2.33 0.08
N TYR A 104 9.75 -3.52 -0.03
CA TYR A 104 9.01 -4.76 -0.23
C TYR A 104 8.83 -5.51 1.07
N VAL A 105 7.58 -5.62 1.53
CA VAL A 105 7.22 -6.43 2.70
C VAL A 105 6.96 -7.85 2.24
N ASP A 106 7.95 -8.71 2.42
CA ASP A 106 7.96 -10.12 2.00
C ASP A 106 7.54 -11.02 3.16
N VAL A 107 6.49 -11.80 2.97
CA VAL A 107 5.95 -12.73 3.96
C VAL A 107 5.98 -14.14 3.40
N ASN A 108 6.43 -15.13 4.19
CA ASN A 108 6.36 -16.52 3.77
C ASN A 108 4.92 -17.05 3.77
N ASP A 109 4.66 -18.11 3.00
CA ASP A 109 3.31 -18.62 2.75
C ASP A 109 2.58 -19.08 4.03
N ALA A 110 3.29 -19.72 4.96
CA ALA A 110 2.70 -20.18 6.23
C ALA A 110 2.26 -19.01 7.10
N ALA A 111 3.13 -18.02 7.30
CA ALA A 111 2.81 -16.80 8.05
C ALA A 111 1.71 -15.99 7.37
N TRP A 112 1.68 -15.98 6.04
CA TRP A 112 0.65 -15.29 5.27
C TRP A 112 -0.74 -15.89 5.49
N ALA A 113 -0.87 -17.22 5.43
CA ALA A 113 -2.14 -17.91 5.69
C ALA A 113 -2.67 -17.64 7.11
N GLU A 114 -1.80 -17.68 8.11
CA GLU A 114 -2.16 -17.36 9.50
C GLU A 114 -2.63 -15.91 9.66
N ARG A 115 -1.98 -14.96 9.01
CA ARG A 115 -2.36 -13.53 9.05
C ARG A 115 -3.70 -13.26 8.40
N ILE A 116 -4.01 -13.93 7.29
CA ILE A 116 -5.31 -13.83 6.62
C ILE A 116 -6.41 -14.31 7.55
N ALA A 117 -6.25 -15.49 8.15
CA ALA A 117 -7.22 -16.06 9.08
C ALA A 117 -7.44 -15.17 10.30
N TYR A 118 -6.36 -14.67 10.90
CA TYR A 118 -6.42 -13.75 12.04
C TYR A 118 -7.14 -12.44 11.70
N ARG A 119 -6.81 -11.82 10.57
CA ARG A 119 -7.43 -10.58 10.12
C ARG A 119 -8.93 -10.74 9.86
N ASN A 120 -9.33 -11.81 9.17
CA ASN A 120 -10.74 -12.07 8.89
C ASN A 120 -11.55 -12.25 10.18
N LYS A 121 -11.00 -12.97 11.15
CA LYS A 121 -11.59 -13.11 12.47
C LYS A 121 -11.74 -11.77 13.19
N ALA A 122 -10.68 -10.96 13.21
CA ALA A 122 -10.69 -9.64 13.85
C ALA A 122 -11.71 -8.68 13.21
N VAL A 123 -11.84 -8.69 11.89
CA VAL A 123 -12.85 -7.89 11.17
C VAL A 123 -14.26 -8.35 11.51
N GLN A 124 -14.51 -9.67 11.52
CA GLN A 124 -15.81 -10.23 11.88
C GLN A 124 -16.23 -9.94 13.33
N GLU A 125 -15.26 -9.93 14.24
CA GLU A 125 -15.47 -9.59 15.66
C GLU A 125 -15.52 -8.07 15.92
N GLY A 126 -15.30 -7.22 14.89
CA GLY A 126 -15.32 -5.77 15.02
C GLY A 126 -14.09 -5.16 15.68
N THR A 127 -13.02 -5.95 15.88
CA THR A 127 -11.77 -5.49 16.53
C THR A 127 -10.76 -4.89 15.56
N ALA A 128 -10.99 -5.02 14.25
CA ALA A 128 -10.17 -4.41 13.21
C ALA A 128 -11.04 -3.75 12.14
N LYS A 129 -10.63 -2.56 11.68
CA LYS A 129 -11.26 -1.84 10.57
C LYS A 129 -10.51 -2.16 9.28
N ALA A 130 -10.94 -3.19 8.57
CA ALA A 130 -10.35 -3.63 7.30
C ALA A 130 -11.36 -4.43 6.49
N TYR A 131 -11.06 -4.68 5.20
CA TYR A 131 -11.86 -5.57 4.37
C TYR A 131 -11.65 -7.04 4.75
N VAL A 132 -12.73 -7.82 4.70
CA VAL A 132 -12.64 -9.29 4.79
C VAL A 132 -11.99 -9.82 3.52
N ILE A 133 -10.99 -10.70 3.68
CA ILE A 133 -10.31 -11.35 2.57
C ILE A 133 -11.05 -12.66 2.26
N ASP A 134 -12.04 -12.56 1.37
CA ASP A 134 -12.80 -13.69 0.87
C ASP A 134 -12.15 -14.34 -0.35
N SER A 135 -12.76 -15.40 -0.88
CA SER A 135 -12.27 -16.11 -2.06
C SER A 135 -12.22 -15.23 -3.32
N GLY A 136 -13.14 -14.27 -3.46
CA GLY A 136 -13.19 -13.34 -4.59
C GLY A 136 -12.01 -12.39 -4.57
N LEU A 137 -11.72 -11.79 -3.43
CA LEU A 137 -10.57 -10.91 -3.24
C LEU A 137 -9.25 -11.66 -3.42
N MET A 138 -9.15 -12.90 -2.90
CA MET A 138 -7.97 -13.75 -3.09
C MET A 138 -7.72 -14.06 -4.56
N LYS A 139 -8.76 -14.41 -5.33
CA LYS A 139 -8.63 -14.66 -6.78
C LYS A 139 -8.20 -13.41 -7.54
N LYS A 140 -8.74 -12.24 -7.19
CA LYS A 140 -8.35 -10.95 -7.78
C LYS A 140 -6.87 -10.67 -7.48
N PHE A 141 -6.43 -10.88 -6.25
CA PHE A 141 -5.04 -10.72 -5.85
C PHE A 141 -4.11 -11.67 -6.63
N GLU A 142 -4.39 -12.98 -6.63
CA GLU A 142 -3.57 -13.99 -7.30
C GLU A 142 -3.41 -13.73 -8.80
N ARG A 143 -4.44 -13.17 -9.46
CA ARG A 143 -4.37 -12.78 -10.87
C ARG A 143 -3.56 -11.52 -11.12
N SER A 144 -3.49 -10.62 -10.16
CA SER A 144 -2.97 -9.27 -10.36
C SER A 144 -1.60 -9.05 -9.74
N PHE A 145 -1.24 -9.82 -8.70
CA PHE A 145 0.02 -9.59 -8.00
C PHE A 145 1.23 -10.13 -8.77
N GLU A 146 2.14 -9.23 -9.09
CA GLU A 146 3.44 -9.52 -9.68
C GLU A 146 4.52 -9.17 -8.64
N PRO A 147 5.20 -10.16 -8.04
CA PRO A 147 6.27 -9.87 -7.09
C PRO A 147 7.33 -8.96 -7.71
N PRO A 148 7.85 -7.97 -6.97
CA PRO A 148 8.92 -7.14 -7.51
C PRO A 148 10.20 -7.97 -7.72
N SER A 149 10.92 -7.68 -8.79
CA SER A 149 12.25 -8.25 -9.03
C SER A 149 13.30 -7.60 -8.12
N GLU A 150 14.43 -8.26 -7.91
CA GLU A 150 15.48 -7.80 -7.00
C GLU A 150 16.00 -6.39 -7.36
N ASP A 151 16.04 -6.05 -8.64
CA ASP A 151 16.45 -4.73 -9.13
C ASP A 151 15.43 -3.62 -8.87
N GLU A 152 14.18 -3.97 -8.57
CA GLU A 152 13.15 -3.00 -8.18
C GLU A 152 13.18 -2.64 -6.69
N ILE A 153 13.77 -3.51 -5.85
CA ILE A 153 13.66 -3.43 -4.39
C ILE A 153 14.82 -2.62 -3.80
N ASP A 154 14.51 -1.53 -3.13
CA ASP A 154 15.50 -0.74 -2.39
C ASP A 154 15.65 -1.25 -0.95
N VAL A 155 14.54 -1.64 -0.31
CA VAL A 155 14.52 -2.21 1.04
C VAL A 155 13.61 -3.43 1.08
N ARG A 156 14.13 -4.56 1.56
CA ARG A 156 13.35 -5.78 1.79
C ARG A 156 13.09 -5.96 3.28
N ILE A 157 11.82 -6.14 3.64
CA ILE A 157 11.37 -6.45 4.99
C ILE A 157 10.87 -7.90 4.99
N SER A 158 11.64 -8.80 5.57
CA SER A 158 11.26 -10.22 5.68
C SER A 158 10.43 -10.46 6.93
N GLN A 159 9.31 -11.16 6.76
CA GLN A 159 8.33 -11.43 7.82
C GLN A 159 8.17 -12.93 8.06
#